data_f01d046ab9c96096dc0a8f0ef0cf2e67
#
_entry.id   f01d046ab9c96096dc0a8f0ef0cf2e67
#
_cell.length_a   1.000
_cell.length_b   1.000
_cell.length_c   1.000
_cell.angle_alpha   90.00
_cell.angle_beta   90.00
_cell.angle_gamma   90.00
#
_symmetry.space_group_name_H-M   'P 1'
#
loop_
_entity.id
_entity.type
_entity.pdbx_description
1 polymer ?
#
loop_
_entity_poly.entity_id
_entity_poly.type
_entity_poly.pdbx_seq_one_letter_code
_entity_poly.pdbx_strand_id
1 'polypeptide(L)'
;MSCFNNNVRLLTLSILGGVWDKHALCDRLQHTLEGGPPDPGRLAARLIFHFDEGQPPSHKQLVNFLHADDELHQRFERQDRKEQPVILLDSPVMGRPPDKLLTFPLPSLSTVKDLQQWLGLFDHELAWFADRERRQCKVTESRLHHYRYHWIEKRSGPPRLIEIPKTRLKILQRQILREILNRVPPHPCAKGFVRGRSIKQFTEPHAGKAVILRMDLKDFFHTVPYNRLGALFRRLGYPWSVAQLLQGLCTHACSPSLSGE
;
A
#
# COMPACT_ATOMS: atom_id res chain seq x y z
N MET A 1 4.47 24.38 10.44
CA MET A 1 4.91 23.02 10.84
C MET A 1 6.32 23.16 11.38
N SER A 2 6.66 22.59 12.54
CA SER A 2 8.00 22.69 13.08
C SER A 2 9.01 22.01 12.16
N CYS A 3 10.26 22.49 12.11
CA CYS A 3 11.35 21.90 11.33
C CYS A 3 11.52 20.41 11.66
N PHE A 4 11.36 20.04 12.92
CA PHE A 4 11.36 18.68 13.43
C PHE A 4 10.36 17.76 12.71
N ASN A 5 9.10 18.18 12.55
CA ASN A 5 8.06 17.39 11.88
C ASN A 5 8.38 17.14 10.42
N ASN A 6 8.99 18.10 9.73
CA ASN A 6 9.42 17.94 8.36
C ASN A 6 10.58 16.92 8.25
N ASN A 7 11.54 16.99 9.14
CA ASN A 7 12.68 16.08 9.19
C ASN A 7 12.24 14.64 9.51
N VAL A 8 11.34 14.45 10.47
CA VAL A 8 10.76 13.13 10.77
C VAL A 8 10.02 12.56 9.55
N ARG A 9 9.26 13.40 8.84
CA ARG A 9 8.56 12.97 7.62
C ARG A 9 9.52 12.50 6.53
N LEU A 10 10.58 13.26 6.27
CA LEU A 10 11.57 12.93 5.25
C LEU A 10 12.35 11.66 5.64
N LEU A 11 12.77 11.57 6.90
CA LEU A 11 13.44 10.38 7.43
C LEU A 11 12.55 9.12 7.32
N THR A 12 11.26 9.26 7.63
CA THR A 12 10.29 8.18 7.45
C THR A 12 10.21 7.71 5.99
N LEU A 13 10.22 8.63 5.04
CA LEU A 13 10.19 8.29 3.61
C LEU A 13 11.46 7.54 3.18
N SER A 14 12.63 8.00 3.64
CA SER A 14 13.90 7.32 3.37
C SER A 14 13.92 5.91 3.96
N ILE A 15 13.57 5.76 5.24
CA ILE A 15 13.55 4.47 5.93
C ILE A 15 12.61 3.47 5.23
N LEU A 16 11.43 3.91 4.81
CA LEU A 16 10.45 3.05 4.12
C LEU A 16 10.72 2.90 2.61
N GLY A 17 11.69 3.60 2.07
CA GLY A 17 11.99 3.65 0.64
C GLY A 17 12.74 2.44 0.09
N GLY A 18 13.16 1.48 0.92
CA GLY A 18 13.97 0.34 0.48
C GLY A 18 13.76 -0.94 1.28
N VAL A 19 14.73 -1.84 1.19
CA VAL A 19 14.69 -3.15 1.86
C VAL A 19 14.66 -2.97 3.38
N TRP A 20 13.82 -3.75 4.06
CA TRP A 20 13.68 -3.71 5.51
C TRP A 20 14.57 -4.79 6.15
N ASP A 21 15.85 -4.52 6.23
CA ASP A 21 16.85 -5.26 6.99
C ASP A 21 17.86 -4.29 7.62
N LYS A 22 18.60 -4.77 8.61
CA LYS A 22 19.51 -3.94 9.41
C LYS A 22 20.59 -3.25 8.56
N HIS A 23 21.19 -3.97 7.61
CA HIS A 23 22.31 -3.42 6.81
C HIS A 23 21.80 -2.36 5.84
N ALA A 24 20.76 -2.67 5.08
CA ALA A 24 20.16 -1.71 4.14
C ALA A 24 19.57 -0.49 4.84
N LEU A 25 19.04 -0.63 6.06
CA LEU A 25 18.60 0.50 6.88
C LEU A 25 19.78 1.36 7.33
N CYS A 26 20.87 0.72 7.81
CA CYS A 26 22.07 1.42 8.23
C CYS A 26 22.65 2.25 7.07
N ASP A 27 22.82 1.65 5.91
CA ASP A 27 23.36 2.32 4.71
C ASP A 27 22.49 3.50 4.30
N ARG A 28 21.16 3.33 4.26
CA ARG A 28 20.23 4.43 3.95
C ARG A 28 20.29 5.56 4.97
N LEU A 29 20.36 5.24 6.24
CA LEU A 29 20.45 6.24 7.31
C LEU A 29 21.77 7.02 7.24
N GLN A 30 22.89 6.36 6.89
CA GLN A 30 24.18 7.02 6.66
C GLN A 30 24.11 8.05 5.52
N HIS A 31 23.45 7.70 4.41
CA HIS A 31 23.35 8.57 3.24
C HIS A 31 22.21 9.60 3.33
N THR A 32 21.21 9.34 4.19
CA THR A 32 20.03 10.21 4.29
C THR A 32 20.29 11.47 5.12
N LEU A 33 21.17 11.40 6.10
CA LEU A 33 21.49 12.49 7.01
C LEU A 33 22.94 12.91 6.80
N GLU A 34 23.17 14.01 6.14
CA GLU A 34 24.48 14.65 6.07
C GLU A 34 24.93 15.01 7.49
N GLY A 35 25.99 14.38 7.97
CA GLY A 35 26.40 14.41 9.37
C GLY A 35 25.68 13.42 10.30
N GLY A 36 24.92 12.48 9.75
CA GLY A 36 24.29 11.28 10.33
C GLY A 36 23.45 11.47 11.61
N PRO A 37 22.55 10.57 11.97
CA PRO A 37 22.17 10.39 13.37
C PRO A 37 23.40 10.07 14.18
N PRO A 38 23.40 10.21 15.51
CA PRO A 38 24.57 9.92 16.33
C PRO A 38 25.20 8.55 16.05
N ASP A 39 24.40 7.58 15.63
CA ASP A 39 24.81 6.27 15.16
C ASP A 39 23.73 5.65 14.27
N PRO A 40 23.92 5.65 12.93
CA PRO A 40 22.98 5.02 11.99
C PRO A 40 22.76 3.54 12.28
N GLY A 41 23.81 2.82 12.70
CA GLY A 41 23.73 1.40 13.05
C GLY A 41 22.87 1.15 14.28
N ARG A 42 22.95 2.04 15.26
CA ARG A 42 22.14 1.96 16.49
C ARG A 42 20.66 2.23 16.19
N LEU A 43 20.37 3.24 15.39
CA LEU A 43 18.98 3.53 14.99
C LEU A 43 18.41 2.39 14.15
N ALA A 44 19.17 1.85 13.19
CA ALA A 44 18.73 0.70 12.39
C ALA A 44 18.46 -0.53 13.28
N ALA A 45 19.33 -0.82 14.24
CA ALA A 45 19.14 -1.93 15.17
C ALA A 45 17.88 -1.75 16.04
N ARG A 46 17.61 -0.54 16.53
CA ARG A 46 16.40 -0.22 17.31
C ARG A 46 15.13 -0.37 16.49
N LEU A 47 15.15 0.05 15.22
CA LEU A 47 14.03 -0.09 14.31
C LEU A 47 13.72 -1.57 14.04
N ILE A 48 14.73 -2.38 13.74
CA ILE A 48 14.56 -3.82 13.49
C ILE A 48 14.11 -4.55 14.77
N PHE A 49 14.65 -4.19 15.94
CA PHE A 49 14.23 -4.78 17.21
C PHE A 49 12.77 -4.47 17.56
N HIS A 50 12.32 -3.25 17.25
CA HIS A 50 10.96 -2.81 17.60
C HIS A 50 9.89 -3.31 16.62
N PHE A 51 10.23 -3.48 15.33
CA PHE A 51 9.27 -3.78 14.27
C PHE A 51 9.46 -5.14 13.60
N ASP A 52 10.38 -5.95 14.07
CA ASP A 52 10.81 -7.23 13.51
C ASP A 52 11.46 -7.14 12.11
N GLU A 53 12.41 -8.03 11.84
CA GLU A 53 13.07 -8.14 10.55
C GLU A 53 12.13 -8.73 9.50
N GLY A 54 12.09 -8.13 8.32
CA GLY A 54 11.24 -8.58 7.21
C GLY A 54 9.79 -8.07 7.21
N GLN A 55 9.37 -7.32 8.23
CA GLN A 55 8.07 -6.68 8.28
C GLN A 55 8.18 -5.17 8.49
N PRO A 56 8.29 -4.36 7.41
CA PRO A 56 8.35 -2.91 7.56
C PRO A 56 7.09 -2.37 8.24
N PRO A 57 7.25 -1.43 9.21
CA PRO A 57 6.14 -0.81 9.90
C PRO A 57 5.25 -0.01 8.95
N SER A 58 4.04 0.31 9.39
CA SER A 58 3.24 1.32 8.72
C SER A 58 3.88 2.70 8.86
N HIS A 59 3.60 3.60 7.92
CA HIS A 59 4.08 4.98 8.00
C HIS A 59 3.75 5.63 9.35
N LYS A 60 2.52 5.44 9.86
CA LYS A 60 2.08 5.99 11.14
C LYS A 60 2.87 5.43 12.33
N GLN A 61 3.12 4.12 12.34
CA GLN A 61 3.90 3.48 13.40
C GLN A 61 5.34 4.01 13.42
N LEU A 62 5.95 4.13 12.23
CA LEU A 62 7.31 4.65 12.12
C LEU A 62 7.39 6.13 12.52
N VAL A 63 6.45 6.96 12.07
CA VAL A 63 6.36 8.37 12.49
C VAL A 63 6.24 8.49 14.00
N ASN A 64 5.34 7.71 14.62
CA ASN A 64 5.18 7.72 16.08
C ASN A 64 6.46 7.28 16.81
N PHE A 65 7.15 6.25 16.30
CA PHE A 65 8.41 5.78 16.87
C PHE A 65 9.50 6.87 16.80
N LEU A 66 9.66 7.52 15.62
CA LEU A 66 10.65 8.58 15.43
C LEU A 66 10.32 9.85 16.22
N HIS A 67 9.04 10.12 16.45
CA HIS A 67 8.61 11.23 17.32
C HIS A 67 8.87 10.96 18.79
N ALA A 68 8.84 9.72 19.22
CA ALA A 68 9.14 9.33 20.62
C ALA A 68 10.63 9.13 20.88
N ASP A 69 11.49 9.33 19.88
CA ASP A 69 12.93 9.12 20.00
C ASP A 69 13.64 10.37 20.55
N ASP A 70 14.04 10.32 21.80
CA ASP A 70 14.71 11.42 22.49
C ASP A 70 16.06 11.81 21.87
N GLU A 71 16.81 10.86 21.31
CA GLU A 71 18.10 11.12 20.64
C GLU A 71 17.90 11.95 19.38
N LEU A 72 16.87 11.61 18.60
CA LEU A 72 16.49 12.38 17.41
C LEU A 72 15.95 13.78 17.78
N HIS A 73 15.16 13.87 18.84
CA HIS A 73 14.67 15.15 19.35
C HIS A 73 15.82 16.08 19.73
N GLN A 74 16.71 15.63 20.60
CA GLN A 74 17.86 16.41 21.06
C GLN A 74 18.75 16.87 19.90
N ARG A 75 18.90 16.05 18.87
CA ARG A 75 19.73 16.40 17.72
C ARG A 75 19.07 17.46 16.84
N PHE A 76 17.80 17.26 16.48
CA PHE A 76 17.09 18.21 15.62
C PHE A 76 16.77 19.54 16.32
N GLU A 77 16.75 19.59 17.65
CA GLU A 77 16.65 20.81 18.42
C GLU A 77 17.96 21.58 18.54
N ARG A 78 19.10 20.87 18.59
CA ARG A 78 20.45 21.46 18.70
C ARG A 78 20.99 22.02 17.37
N GLN A 79 20.41 21.62 16.24
CA GLN A 79 20.79 22.16 14.95
C GLN A 79 20.25 23.60 14.82
N ASP A 80 21.19 24.54 14.84
CA ASP A 80 20.93 25.95 14.59
C ASP A 80 20.18 26.12 13.26
N ARG A 81 19.23 27.06 13.22
CA ARG A 81 18.30 27.30 12.09
C ARG A 81 18.94 27.57 10.73
N LYS A 82 20.26 27.58 10.63
CA LYS A 82 21.02 27.85 9.41
C LYS A 82 21.43 26.63 8.58
N GLU A 83 21.47 25.45 9.17
CA GLU A 83 21.79 24.22 8.46
C GLU A 83 20.60 23.28 8.50
N GLN A 84 19.76 23.36 7.49
CA GLN A 84 18.77 22.30 7.28
C GLN A 84 19.52 21.02 6.88
N PRO A 85 19.30 19.88 7.54
CA PRO A 85 19.91 18.64 7.11
C PRO A 85 19.45 18.37 5.67
N VAL A 86 20.41 18.27 4.77
CA VAL A 86 20.15 17.82 3.41
C VAL A 86 19.84 16.34 3.52
N ILE A 87 18.56 16.00 3.49
CA ILE A 87 18.13 14.61 3.45
C ILE A 87 18.26 14.16 2.01
N LEU A 88 19.37 13.50 1.71
CA LEU A 88 19.56 12.80 0.46
C LEU A 88 18.66 11.56 0.50
N LEU A 89 17.54 11.63 -0.21
CA LEU A 89 16.74 10.45 -0.47
C LEU A 89 17.52 9.60 -1.48
N ASP A 90 18.03 8.47 -1.03
CA ASP A 90 18.52 7.45 -1.95
C ASP A 90 17.42 7.10 -2.96
N SER A 91 17.82 6.78 -4.17
CA SER A 91 16.87 6.30 -5.16
C SER A 91 16.13 5.09 -4.58
N PRO A 92 14.81 5.14 -4.48
CA PRO A 92 14.06 4.05 -3.90
C PRO A 92 14.32 2.77 -4.72
N VAL A 93 14.69 1.70 -4.05
CA VAL A 93 14.95 0.40 -4.66
C VAL A 93 13.81 -0.54 -4.30
N MET A 94 13.35 -1.32 -5.27
CA MET A 94 12.39 -2.37 -5.01
C MET A 94 13.03 -3.47 -4.16
N GLY A 95 12.46 -3.76 -2.99
CA GLY A 95 12.91 -4.84 -2.12
C GLY A 95 12.63 -6.22 -2.75
N ARG A 96 13.38 -7.24 -2.31
CA ARG A 96 13.10 -8.62 -2.72
C ARG A 96 11.87 -9.14 -1.96
N PRO A 97 10.80 -9.54 -2.65
CA PRO A 97 9.68 -10.17 -1.98
C PRO A 97 10.05 -11.56 -1.47
N PRO A 98 9.38 -12.07 -0.41
CA PRO A 98 9.59 -13.44 0.06
C PRO A 98 9.36 -14.45 -1.08
N ASP A 99 10.28 -15.36 -1.30
CA ASP A 99 10.27 -16.33 -2.42
C ASP A 99 8.97 -17.15 -2.48
N LYS A 100 8.39 -17.45 -1.33
CA LYS A 100 7.12 -18.19 -1.22
C LYS A 100 5.88 -17.42 -1.71
N LEU A 101 5.99 -16.11 -1.92
CA LEU A 101 4.87 -15.25 -2.34
C LEU A 101 4.79 -15.05 -3.84
N LEU A 102 5.73 -15.57 -4.62
CA LEU A 102 5.74 -15.35 -6.07
C LEU A 102 5.65 -16.64 -6.85
N THR A 103 4.79 -16.62 -7.85
CA THR A 103 4.75 -17.64 -8.89
C THR A 103 5.69 -17.28 -10.04
N PHE A 104 5.83 -15.98 -10.33
CA PHE A 104 6.68 -15.41 -11.38
C PHE A 104 7.25 -14.06 -10.92
N PRO A 105 8.33 -13.58 -11.55
CA PRO A 105 8.92 -12.27 -11.20
C PRO A 105 7.90 -11.14 -11.38
N LEU A 106 7.93 -10.18 -10.46
CA LEU A 106 7.11 -8.98 -10.51
C LEU A 106 7.73 -7.90 -11.41
N PRO A 107 6.92 -6.99 -11.96
CA PRO A 107 7.45 -5.77 -12.59
C PRO A 107 8.35 -5.00 -11.60
N SER A 108 9.53 -4.61 -12.05
CA SER A 108 10.44 -3.78 -11.27
C SER A 108 9.97 -2.32 -11.32
N LEU A 109 9.40 -1.83 -10.22
CA LEU A 109 8.83 -0.48 -10.09
C LEU A 109 9.44 0.17 -8.84
N SER A 110 10.65 0.68 -8.98
CA SER A 110 11.40 1.30 -7.86
C SER A 110 10.98 2.74 -7.61
N THR A 111 10.53 3.44 -8.65
CA THR A 111 10.15 4.85 -8.58
C THR A 111 8.71 5.09 -9.04
N VAL A 112 8.17 6.26 -8.70
CA VAL A 112 6.87 6.72 -9.24
C VAL A 112 6.93 6.82 -10.76
N LYS A 113 8.09 7.20 -11.31
CA LYS A 113 8.30 7.31 -12.76
C LYS A 113 8.22 5.92 -13.44
N ASP A 114 8.79 4.89 -12.83
CA ASP A 114 8.67 3.52 -13.35
C ASP A 114 7.20 3.07 -13.38
N LEU A 115 6.46 3.37 -12.30
CA LEU A 115 5.03 3.07 -12.25
C LEU A 115 4.24 3.79 -13.34
N GLN A 116 4.54 5.07 -13.60
CA GLN A 116 3.92 5.85 -14.66
C GLN A 116 4.17 5.25 -16.03
N GLN A 117 5.42 4.94 -16.34
CA GLN A 117 5.81 4.32 -17.60
C GLN A 117 5.13 2.96 -17.78
N TRP A 118 5.13 2.15 -16.72
CA TRP A 118 4.50 0.83 -16.77
C TRP A 118 2.98 0.90 -16.97
N LEU A 119 2.29 1.88 -16.39
CA LEU A 119 0.85 2.11 -16.57
C LEU A 119 0.51 2.89 -17.86
N GLY A 120 1.49 3.51 -18.51
CA GLY A 120 1.28 4.41 -19.63
C GLY A 120 0.50 5.67 -19.24
N LEU A 121 0.85 6.27 -18.09
CA LEU A 121 0.20 7.45 -17.53
C LEU A 121 1.17 8.63 -17.39
N PHE A 122 0.64 9.84 -17.54
CA PHE A 122 1.32 11.06 -17.13
C PHE A 122 1.19 11.29 -15.61
N ASP A 123 2.02 12.18 -15.06
CA ASP A 123 2.05 12.50 -13.62
C ASP A 123 0.67 12.88 -13.07
N HIS A 124 -0.01 13.78 -13.76
CA HIS A 124 -1.34 14.26 -13.36
C HIS A 124 -2.43 13.17 -13.46
N GLU A 125 -2.31 12.26 -14.45
CA GLU A 125 -3.25 11.14 -14.60
C GLU A 125 -3.07 10.12 -13.47
N LEU A 126 -1.81 9.77 -13.14
CA LEU A 126 -1.53 8.86 -12.03
C LEU A 126 -2.04 9.42 -10.71
N ALA A 127 -1.76 10.70 -10.43
CA ALA A 127 -2.25 11.37 -9.23
C ALA A 127 -3.79 11.40 -9.18
N TRP A 128 -4.43 11.63 -10.33
CA TRP A 128 -5.89 11.64 -10.47
C TRP A 128 -6.49 10.26 -10.19
N PHE A 129 -6.04 9.21 -10.87
CA PHE A 129 -6.61 7.87 -10.72
C PHE A 129 -6.29 7.23 -9.36
N ALA A 130 -5.14 7.52 -8.76
CA ALA A 130 -4.79 7.04 -7.42
C ALA A 130 -5.56 7.75 -6.30
N ASP A 131 -6.06 8.95 -6.57
CA ASP A 131 -6.94 9.78 -5.72
C ASP A 131 -6.61 9.79 -4.22
N ARG A 132 -5.33 9.88 -3.89
CA ARG A 132 -4.84 9.84 -2.49
C ARG A 132 -5.45 10.94 -1.61
N GLU A 133 -5.80 12.07 -2.20
CA GLU A 133 -6.38 13.23 -1.52
C GLU A 133 -7.91 13.20 -1.51
N ARG A 134 -8.51 12.12 -2.00
CA ARG A 134 -9.98 11.98 -2.12
C ARG A 134 -10.64 13.15 -2.85
N ARG A 135 -9.98 13.66 -3.87
CA ARG A 135 -10.48 14.77 -4.70
C ARG A 135 -11.79 14.40 -5.41
N GLN A 136 -11.91 13.14 -5.77
CA GLN A 136 -13.09 12.61 -6.43
C GLN A 136 -14.36 12.79 -5.60
N CYS A 137 -14.28 12.69 -4.26
CA CYS A 137 -15.41 12.92 -3.37
C CYS A 137 -15.92 14.38 -3.39
N LYS A 138 -15.12 15.32 -3.93
CA LYS A 138 -15.45 16.75 -4.02
C LYS A 138 -15.97 17.14 -5.40
N VAL A 139 -15.91 16.24 -6.37
CA VAL A 139 -16.32 16.49 -7.76
C VAL A 139 -17.81 16.25 -7.87
N THR A 140 -18.55 17.24 -8.36
CA THR A 140 -20.00 17.15 -8.59
C THR A 140 -20.36 16.59 -9.97
N GLU A 141 -19.47 16.76 -10.95
CA GLU A 141 -19.70 16.30 -12.31
C GLU A 141 -19.50 14.78 -12.43
N SER A 142 -20.58 14.05 -12.72
CA SER A 142 -20.55 12.59 -12.86
C SER A 142 -19.58 12.08 -13.93
N ARG A 143 -19.29 12.86 -14.96
CA ARG A 143 -18.33 12.51 -16.01
C ARG A 143 -16.90 12.39 -15.48
N LEU A 144 -16.55 13.13 -14.42
CA LEU A 144 -15.22 13.13 -13.79
C LEU A 144 -15.09 12.04 -12.72
N HIS A 145 -16.17 11.41 -12.26
CA HIS A 145 -16.08 10.30 -11.33
C HIS A 145 -15.37 9.11 -11.95
N HIS A 146 -14.57 8.41 -11.15
CA HIS A 146 -13.86 7.19 -11.58
C HIS A 146 -14.78 5.99 -11.71
N TYR A 147 -15.92 6.01 -10.99
CA TYR A 147 -16.88 4.94 -10.91
C TYR A 147 -18.25 5.40 -11.39
N ARG A 148 -19.03 4.43 -11.89
CA ARG A 148 -20.49 4.52 -12.05
C ARG A 148 -21.12 3.70 -10.95
N TYR A 149 -22.22 4.20 -10.42
CA TYR A 149 -22.96 3.56 -9.35
C TYR A 149 -24.24 2.97 -9.87
N HIS A 150 -24.54 1.74 -9.48
CA HIS A 150 -25.75 1.04 -9.89
C HIS A 150 -26.34 0.29 -8.70
N TRP A 151 -27.58 0.60 -8.36
CA TRP A 151 -28.31 -0.09 -7.31
C TRP A 151 -28.98 -1.33 -7.87
N ILE A 152 -28.78 -2.46 -7.19
CA ILE A 152 -29.42 -3.74 -7.51
C ILE A 152 -30.35 -4.11 -6.37
N GLU A 153 -31.64 -4.26 -6.68
CA GLU A 153 -32.61 -4.79 -5.73
C GLU A 153 -32.30 -6.24 -5.40
N LYS A 154 -32.35 -6.57 -4.11
CA LYS A 154 -32.22 -7.94 -3.64
C LYS A 154 -33.61 -8.54 -3.46
N ARG A 155 -33.74 -9.86 -3.57
CA ARG A 155 -34.98 -10.58 -3.26
C ARG A 155 -35.41 -10.40 -1.79
N SER A 156 -34.46 -10.13 -0.90
CA SER A 156 -34.68 -9.80 0.51
C SER A 156 -33.59 -8.87 1.01
N GLY A 157 -33.96 -7.89 1.86
CA GLY A 157 -33.04 -6.90 2.43
C GLY A 157 -32.83 -5.66 1.58
N PRO A 158 -32.00 -4.71 2.03
CA PRO A 158 -31.78 -3.44 1.33
C PRO A 158 -31.09 -3.63 -0.02
N PRO A 159 -31.28 -2.71 -0.98
CA PRO A 159 -30.58 -2.72 -2.26
C PRO A 159 -29.06 -2.79 -2.07
N ARG A 160 -28.37 -3.34 -3.07
CA ARG A 160 -26.90 -3.39 -3.11
C ARG A 160 -26.36 -2.34 -4.06
N LEU A 161 -25.49 -1.48 -3.57
CA LEU A 161 -24.72 -0.58 -4.42
C LEU A 161 -23.61 -1.37 -5.12
N ILE A 162 -23.56 -1.26 -6.44
CA ILE A 162 -22.47 -1.78 -7.28
C ILE A 162 -21.67 -0.60 -7.79
N GLU A 163 -20.40 -0.59 -7.48
CA GLU A 163 -19.43 0.41 -7.91
C GLU A 163 -18.65 -0.13 -9.11
N ILE A 164 -18.90 0.47 -10.27
CA ILE A 164 -18.36 0.01 -11.55
C ILE A 164 -17.26 0.97 -12.00
N PRO A 165 -15.97 0.57 -11.98
CA PRO A 165 -14.90 1.43 -12.45
C PRO A 165 -15.09 1.75 -13.95
N LYS A 166 -14.88 3.01 -14.32
CA LYS A 166 -14.91 3.44 -15.72
C LYS A 166 -13.75 2.82 -16.50
N THR A 167 -13.90 2.80 -17.81
CA THR A 167 -13.05 2.02 -18.72
C THR A 167 -11.56 2.23 -18.47
N ARG A 168 -11.07 3.46 -18.35
CA ARG A 168 -9.64 3.73 -18.16
C ARG A 168 -9.12 3.16 -16.83
N LEU A 169 -9.80 3.45 -15.72
CA LEU A 169 -9.43 2.90 -14.41
C LEU A 169 -9.51 1.37 -14.39
N LYS A 170 -10.54 0.80 -15.01
CA LYS A 170 -10.69 -0.68 -15.12
C LYS A 170 -9.55 -1.34 -15.87
N ILE A 171 -9.00 -0.69 -16.91
CA ILE A 171 -7.81 -1.18 -17.63
C ILE A 171 -6.61 -1.19 -16.70
N LEU A 172 -6.36 -0.10 -15.96
CA LEU A 172 -5.25 -0.01 -15.00
C LEU A 172 -5.36 -1.07 -13.90
N GLN A 173 -6.54 -1.23 -13.31
CA GLN A 173 -6.80 -2.25 -12.28
C GLN A 173 -6.60 -3.67 -12.83
N ARG A 174 -7.00 -3.94 -14.07
CA ARG A 174 -6.77 -5.24 -14.72
C ARG A 174 -5.29 -5.51 -15.01
N GLN A 175 -4.50 -4.48 -15.33
CA GLN A 175 -3.06 -4.60 -15.50
C GLN A 175 -2.41 -4.96 -14.16
N ILE A 176 -2.74 -4.25 -13.08
CA ILE A 176 -2.27 -4.55 -11.72
C ILE A 176 -2.64 -5.99 -11.33
N LEU A 177 -3.91 -6.39 -11.56
CA LEU A 177 -4.36 -7.74 -11.27
C LEU A 177 -3.55 -8.79 -12.06
N ARG A 178 -3.39 -8.61 -13.36
CA ARG A 178 -2.76 -9.59 -14.23
C ARG A 178 -1.26 -9.72 -13.99
N GLU A 179 -0.57 -8.60 -13.80
CA GLU A 179 0.89 -8.55 -13.81
C GLU A 179 1.52 -8.51 -12.41
N ILE A 180 0.74 -8.16 -11.39
CA ILE A 180 1.20 -8.18 -10.00
C ILE A 180 0.43 -9.21 -9.18
N LEU A 181 -0.88 -9.02 -8.98
CA LEU A 181 -1.62 -9.79 -7.99
C LEU A 181 -1.78 -11.27 -8.36
N ASN A 182 -1.94 -11.58 -9.65
CA ASN A 182 -2.00 -12.97 -10.11
C ASN A 182 -0.66 -13.73 -10.01
N ARG A 183 0.43 -13.02 -9.70
CA ARG A 183 1.74 -13.63 -9.43
C ARG A 183 1.86 -14.14 -7.99
N VAL A 184 0.97 -13.67 -7.13
CA VAL A 184 0.90 -14.09 -5.72
C VAL A 184 0.00 -15.32 -5.62
N PRO A 185 0.51 -16.46 -5.14
CA PRO A 185 -0.30 -17.67 -5.01
C PRO A 185 -1.36 -17.45 -3.92
N PRO A 186 -2.65 -17.68 -4.23
CA PRO A 186 -3.70 -17.60 -3.23
C PRO A 186 -3.60 -18.76 -2.25
N HIS A 187 -4.17 -18.59 -1.05
CA HIS A 187 -4.27 -19.69 -0.09
C HIS A 187 -4.97 -20.91 -0.72
N PRO A 188 -4.53 -22.15 -0.48
CA PRO A 188 -5.11 -23.36 -1.09
C PRO A 188 -6.63 -23.50 -0.92
N CYS A 189 -7.17 -23.01 0.19
CA CYS A 189 -8.62 -23.01 0.45
C CYS A 189 -9.40 -21.95 -0.34
N ALA A 190 -8.72 -20.91 -0.89
CA ALA A 190 -9.37 -19.90 -1.71
C ALA A 190 -9.68 -20.48 -3.10
N LYS A 191 -10.96 -20.66 -3.41
CA LYS A 191 -11.44 -21.18 -4.70
C LYS A 191 -12.19 -20.14 -5.52
N GLY A 192 -12.80 -19.13 -4.87
CA GLY A 192 -13.48 -18.02 -5.52
C GLY A 192 -12.50 -16.98 -6.08
N PHE A 193 -12.85 -16.38 -7.22
CA PHE A 193 -12.07 -15.31 -7.89
C PHE A 193 -10.63 -15.70 -8.26
N VAL A 194 -10.30 -16.98 -8.30
CA VAL A 194 -8.97 -17.49 -8.62
C VAL A 194 -9.01 -18.17 -10.00
N ARG A 195 -8.13 -17.71 -10.89
CA ARG A 195 -8.02 -18.31 -12.24
C ARG A 195 -7.70 -19.80 -12.17
N GLY A 196 -8.38 -20.61 -12.98
CA GLY A 196 -8.16 -22.06 -13.04
C GLY A 196 -8.77 -22.84 -11.86
N ARG A 197 -9.51 -22.20 -10.96
CA ARG A 197 -10.30 -22.87 -9.92
C ARG A 197 -11.76 -23.02 -10.35
N SER A 198 -12.39 -24.10 -9.90
CA SER A 198 -13.77 -24.44 -10.26
C SER A 198 -14.63 -24.67 -9.01
N ILE A 199 -15.95 -24.62 -9.20
CA ILE A 199 -16.94 -24.97 -8.16
C ILE A 199 -16.71 -26.41 -7.70
N LYS A 200 -16.38 -27.35 -8.59
CA LYS A 200 -16.07 -28.74 -8.26
C LYS A 200 -14.94 -28.83 -7.24
N GLN A 201 -13.83 -28.10 -7.45
CA GLN A 201 -12.71 -28.05 -6.51
C GLN A 201 -13.05 -27.39 -5.17
N PHE A 202 -14.09 -26.56 -5.12
CA PHE A 202 -14.61 -25.99 -3.87
C PHE A 202 -15.45 -27.03 -3.12
N THR A 203 -16.30 -27.79 -3.81
CA THR A 203 -17.24 -28.74 -3.18
C THR A 203 -16.58 -30.07 -2.83
N GLU A 204 -15.55 -30.51 -3.55
CA GLU A 204 -14.88 -31.79 -3.39
C GLU A 204 -14.44 -32.11 -1.94
N PRO A 205 -13.83 -31.23 -1.16
CA PRO A 205 -13.45 -31.47 0.22
C PRO A 205 -14.65 -31.69 1.17
N HIS A 206 -15.85 -31.31 0.75
CA HIS A 206 -17.09 -31.40 1.53
C HIS A 206 -17.93 -32.63 1.15
N ALA A 207 -17.58 -33.29 0.03
CA ALA A 207 -18.30 -34.49 -0.40
C ALA A 207 -18.17 -35.63 0.62
N GLY A 208 -19.26 -36.33 0.90
CA GLY A 208 -19.31 -37.45 1.85
C GLY A 208 -19.13 -37.06 3.32
N LYS A 209 -19.16 -35.78 3.68
CA LYS A 209 -19.09 -35.35 5.10
C LYS A 209 -20.47 -35.43 5.76
N ALA A 210 -20.53 -35.96 7.00
CA ALA A 210 -21.75 -36.06 7.76
C ALA A 210 -22.31 -34.67 8.17
N VAL A 211 -21.44 -33.67 8.34
CA VAL A 211 -21.83 -32.31 8.75
C VAL A 211 -21.06 -31.31 7.87
N ILE A 212 -21.77 -30.31 7.37
CA ILE A 212 -21.20 -29.18 6.62
C ILE A 212 -21.66 -27.89 7.28
N LEU A 213 -20.69 -27.07 7.74
CA LEU A 213 -20.95 -25.73 8.24
C LEU A 213 -20.74 -24.72 7.13
N ARG A 214 -21.78 -23.93 6.81
CA ARG A 214 -21.69 -22.81 5.87
C ARG A 214 -21.73 -21.49 6.65
N MET A 215 -20.73 -20.65 6.41
CA MET A 215 -20.65 -19.29 6.95
C MET A 215 -20.46 -18.30 5.82
N ASP A 216 -21.00 -17.08 5.96
CA ASP A 216 -20.81 -15.99 5.03
C ASP A 216 -20.42 -14.72 5.79
N LEU A 217 -19.48 -13.96 5.25
CA LEU A 217 -19.03 -12.71 5.84
C LEU A 217 -19.84 -11.57 5.21
N LYS A 218 -20.63 -10.90 6.03
CA LYS A 218 -21.42 -9.74 5.58
C LYS A 218 -20.46 -8.65 5.05
N ASP A 219 -20.78 -8.16 3.86
CA ASP A 219 -20.11 -7.02 3.20
C ASP A 219 -18.57 -7.15 3.17
N PHE A 220 -18.06 -8.37 2.94
CA PHE A 220 -16.64 -8.72 3.04
C PHE A 220 -15.70 -7.73 2.34
N PHE A 221 -16.00 -7.31 1.09
CA PHE A 221 -15.12 -6.40 0.36
C PHE A 221 -15.00 -5.02 1.02
N HIS A 222 -16.06 -4.52 1.65
CA HIS A 222 -16.04 -3.25 2.38
C HIS A 222 -15.27 -3.34 3.70
N THR A 223 -15.12 -4.55 4.25
CA THR A 223 -14.37 -4.76 5.50
C THR A 223 -12.86 -4.83 5.30
N VAL A 224 -12.39 -4.93 4.05
CA VAL A 224 -10.94 -4.92 3.76
C VAL A 224 -10.41 -3.49 3.89
N PRO A 225 -9.65 -3.17 4.94
CA PRO A 225 -9.21 -1.81 5.15
C PRO A 225 -8.16 -1.40 4.11
N TYR A 226 -8.21 -0.15 3.69
CA TYR A 226 -7.28 0.50 2.79
C TYR A 226 -5.81 0.15 3.09
N ASN A 227 -5.42 0.22 4.37
CA ASN A 227 -4.04 -0.03 4.78
C ASN A 227 -3.54 -1.45 4.50
N ARG A 228 -4.42 -2.46 4.43
CA ARG A 228 -4.02 -3.84 4.09
C ARG A 228 -3.49 -3.97 2.68
N LEU A 229 -4.07 -3.23 1.72
CA LEU A 229 -3.57 -3.25 0.35
C LEU A 229 -2.18 -2.63 0.26
N GLY A 230 -1.95 -1.51 0.93
CA GLY A 230 -0.63 -0.90 0.99
C GLY A 230 0.42 -1.81 1.64
N ALA A 231 0.05 -2.51 2.72
CA ALA A 231 0.92 -3.49 3.36
C ALA A 231 1.23 -4.67 2.42
N LEU A 232 0.25 -5.15 1.64
CA LEU A 232 0.46 -6.19 0.64
C LEU A 232 1.49 -5.75 -0.41
N PHE A 233 1.30 -4.57 -1.03
CA PHE A 233 2.23 -4.10 -2.06
C PHE A 233 3.65 -3.88 -1.51
N ARG A 234 3.78 -3.38 -0.29
CA ARG A 234 5.10 -3.26 0.37
C ARG A 234 5.72 -4.63 0.62
N ARG A 235 4.94 -5.61 1.07
CA ARG A 235 5.42 -6.98 1.27
C ARG A 235 5.84 -7.66 -0.04
N LEU A 236 5.33 -7.21 -1.18
CA LEU A 236 5.78 -7.60 -2.51
C LEU A 236 7.06 -6.85 -2.95
N GLY A 237 7.65 -6.04 -2.08
CA GLY A 237 8.90 -5.35 -2.32
C GLY A 237 8.76 -3.94 -2.88
N TYR A 238 7.55 -3.47 -3.22
CA TYR A 238 7.38 -2.13 -3.77
C TYR A 238 7.68 -1.04 -2.74
N PRO A 239 8.49 -0.02 -3.09
CA PRO A 239 8.73 1.14 -2.24
C PRO A 239 7.44 1.81 -1.80
N TRP A 240 7.47 2.47 -0.66
CA TRP A 240 6.28 3.06 -0.06
C TRP A 240 5.51 4.00 -0.99
N SER A 241 6.21 4.85 -1.74
CA SER A 241 5.62 5.78 -2.71
C SER A 241 4.83 5.05 -3.82
N VAL A 242 5.40 3.98 -4.36
CA VAL A 242 4.77 3.13 -5.38
C VAL A 242 3.61 2.34 -4.78
N ALA A 243 3.82 1.71 -3.62
CA ALA A 243 2.79 0.93 -2.93
C ALA A 243 1.53 1.76 -2.61
N GLN A 244 1.69 3.03 -2.20
CA GLN A 244 0.56 3.92 -1.95
C GLN A 244 -0.24 4.25 -3.22
N LEU A 245 0.42 4.45 -4.35
CA LEU A 245 -0.24 4.74 -5.61
C LEU A 245 -0.99 3.51 -6.13
N LEU A 246 -0.36 2.32 -6.07
CA LEU A 246 -1.02 1.05 -6.39
C LEU A 246 -2.23 0.79 -5.49
N GLN A 247 -2.11 1.10 -4.20
CA GLN A 247 -3.19 1.01 -3.22
C GLN A 247 -4.36 1.93 -3.62
N GLY A 248 -4.08 3.20 -3.95
CA GLY A 248 -5.09 4.16 -4.38
C GLY A 248 -5.82 3.73 -5.65
N LEU A 249 -5.09 3.21 -6.65
CA LEU A 249 -5.67 2.66 -7.88
C LEU A 249 -6.61 1.46 -7.64
N CYS A 250 -6.39 0.70 -6.57
CA CYS A 250 -7.16 -0.51 -6.25
C CYS A 250 -8.26 -0.28 -5.22
N THR A 251 -8.42 0.93 -4.68
CA THR A 251 -9.42 1.26 -3.67
C THR A 251 -10.29 2.41 -4.10
N HIS A 252 -11.49 2.47 -3.52
CA HIS A 252 -12.42 3.55 -3.73
C HIS A 252 -13.08 3.91 -2.39
N ALA A 253 -13.27 5.21 -2.16
CA ALA A 253 -14.08 5.71 -1.05
C ALA A 253 -15.40 6.20 -1.64
N CYS A 254 -16.49 5.52 -1.34
CA CYS A 254 -17.83 5.97 -1.74
C CYS A 254 -18.16 7.32 -1.10
N SER A 255 -18.79 8.22 -1.85
CA SER A 255 -19.31 9.45 -1.28
C SER A 255 -20.44 9.12 -0.29
N PRO A 256 -20.51 9.73 0.90
CA PRO A 256 -21.60 9.54 1.85
C PRO A 256 -22.98 9.77 1.25
N SER A 257 -23.10 10.69 0.29
CA SER A 257 -24.37 10.95 -0.45
C SER A 257 -24.83 9.79 -1.35
N LEU A 258 -23.94 8.82 -1.62
CA LEU A 258 -24.23 7.64 -2.44
C LEU A 258 -24.37 6.36 -1.61
N SER A 259 -23.99 6.40 -0.32
CA SER A 259 -24.06 5.24 0.58
C SER A 259 -25.47 4.98 1.16
N GLY A 260 -26.44 5.86 0.92
CA GLY A 260 -27.83 5.61 1.31
C GLY A 260 -28.10 5.70 2.81
N GLU A 261 -27.32 6.53 3.54
CA GLU A 261 -27.63 6.96 4.90
C GLU A 261 -28.57 8.17 4.91
#